data_447d8367a214d28238454ea556f74476
#
_entry.id   447d8367a214d28238454ea556f74476
#
_cell.length_a   1.000
_cell.length_b   1.000
_cell.length_c   1.000
_cell.angle_alpha   90.00
_cell.angle_beta   90.00
_cell.angle_gamma   90.00
#
_symmetry.space_group_name_H-M   'P 1'
#
loop_
_entity.id
_entity.type
_entity.pdbx_description
1 polymer ?
#
loop_
_entity_poly.entity_id
_entity_poly.type
_entity_poly.pdbx_seq_one_letter_code
_entity_poly.pdbx_strand_id
1 'polypeptide(L)'
;MSGSKNALRVVRWVGLTLIVAVVVVAINISWLAKLMMTPRVSFAAETPPPEPNYVDPANWSALPERADTADRAPTGASAIDQMQAKVDVFYVHPTSYVSHHWNAPTDDAALNAATDKVATGIQASAFNGCCAVYAPRYRQANGTAFYRPSADGDHAIDIAYQDVRRAFDAFNSRRGAGRPFILAAHSQGSILAERLLYEAITATPLRNQLVAAYLIGGRVTVDGLRERAPDILPCRAADDVHCVIAWTARSADYKPTQFELKYPDSREHLCTNPLTWRPDGSAASAEQNQGAVFLETDDHAPRLGFADARCVGGTLVVSTLGKVPRDLPSRILDRVMGAGNYHPIEYQIFFMNLRQNATARAFAFLNSAQ
;
A
#
# COMPACT_ATOMS: atom_id res chain seq x y z
N MET A 1 -60.76 -3.70 -20.06
CA MET A 1 -60.21 -3.28 -18.74
C MET A 1 -59.43 -4.37 -17.98
N SER A 2 -59.43 -5.63 -18.42
CA SER A 2 -58.73 -6.78 -17.78
C SER A 2 -57.19 -6.76 -18.07
N GLY A 3 -56.76 -6.37 -19.27
CA GLY A 3 -55.34 -6.41 -19.66
C GLY A 3 -54.39 -5.43 -18.89
N SER A 4 -54.92 -4.28 -18.49
CA SER A 4 -54.16 -3.28 -17.75
C SER A 4 -53.78 -3.73 -16.32
N LYS A 5 -54.67 -4.47 -15.65
CA LYS A 5 -54.39 -4.99 -14.29
C LYS A 5 -53.36 -6.12 -14.28
N ASN A 6 -53.35 -6.94 -15.35
CA ASN A 6 -52.36 -8.01 -15.49
C ASN A 6 -50.96 -7.46 -15.84
N ALA A 7 -50.86 -6.44 -16.69
CA ALA A 7 -49.63 -5.76 -16.99
C ALA A 7 -49.03 -5.09 -15.72
N LEU A 8 -49.86 -4.43 -14.91
CA LEU A 8 -49.41 -3.83 -13.64
C LEU A 8 -48.95 -4.86 -12.62
N ARG A 9 -49.57 -6.03 -12.56
CA ARG A 9 -49.17 -7.16 -11.72
C ARG A 9 -47.79 -7.69 -12.15
N VAL A 10 -47.61 -7.92 -13.46
CA VAL A 10 -46.30 -8.39 -13.99
C VAL A 10 -45.19 -7.41 -13.67
N VAL A 11 -45.38 -6.11 -13.91
CA VAL A 11 -44.39 -5.07 -13.59
C VAL A 11 -44.04 -5.06 -12.10
N ARG A 12 -45.06 -5.21 -11.20
CA ARG A 12 -44.80 -5.29 -9.76
C ARG A 12 -44.00 -6.52 -9.37
N TRP A 13 -44.31 -7.70 -9.92
CA TRP A 13 -43.54 -8.91 -9.64
C TRP A 13 -42.13 -8.86 -10.17
N VAL A 14 -41.90 -8.32 -11.37
CA VAL A 14 -40.57 -8.09 -11.94
C VAL A 14 -39.79 -7.12 -11.06
N GLY A 15 -40.40 -6.01 -10.64
CA GLY A 15 -39.77 -5.04 -9.74
C GLY A 15 -39.39 -5.67 -8.39
N LEU A 16 -40.30 -6.46 -7.78
CA LEU A 16 -40.02 -7.15 -6.52
C LEU A 16 -38.86 -8.16 -6.66
N THR A 17 -38.85 -8.93 -7.75
CA THR A 17 -37.78 -9.92 -8.03
C THR A 17 -36.43 -9.23 -8.19
N LEU A 18 -36.39 -8.10 -8.91
CA LEU A 18 -35.15 -7.31 -9.06
C LEU A 18 -34.67 -6.76 -7.70
N ILE A 19 -35.57 -6.24 -6.88
CA ILE A 19 -35.22 -5.75 -5.53
C ILE A 19 -34.65 -6.89 -4.68
N VAL A 20 -35.31 -8.06 -4.67
CA VAL A 20 -34.84 -9.23 -3.94
C VAL A 20 -33.46 -9.67 -4.45
N ALA A 21 -33.25 -9.72 -5.76
CA ALA A 21 -31.96 -10.07 -6.36
C ALA A 21 -30.85 -9.08 -5.93
N VAL A 22 -31.13 -7.78 -5.98
CA VAL A 22 -30.17 -6.75 -5.52
C VAL A 22 -29.85 -6.89 -4.03
N VAL A 23 -30.86 -7.16 -3.19
CA VAL A 23 -30.65 -7.38 -1.74
C VAL A 23 -29.81 -8.63 -1.49
N VAL A 24 -30.10 -9.73 -2.19
CA VAL A 24 -29.31 -10.98 -2.08
C VAL A 24 -27.85 -10.74 -2.49
N VAL A 25 -27.62 -10.05 -3.61
CA VAL A 25 -26.26 -9.68 -4.04
C VAL A 25 -25.59 -8.79 -3.01
N ALA A 26 -26.26 -7.76 -2.50
CA ALA A 26 -25.70 -6.82 -1.52
C ALA A 26 -25.34 -7.51 -0.18
N ILE A 27 -26.15 -8.49 0.27
CA ILE A 27 -25.86 -9.26 1.49
C ILE A 27 -24.66 -10.20 1.26
N ASN A 28 -24.50 -10.75 0.05
CA ASN A 28 -23.47 -11.74 -0.26
C ASN A 28 -22.26 -11.15 -0.98
N ILE A 29 -22.16 -9.84 -1.11
CA ILE A 29 -21.12 -9.19 -1.93
C ILE A 29 -19.69 -9.55 -1.50
N SER A 30 -19.44 -9.68 -0.20
CA SER A 30 -18.15 -10.10 0.33
C SER A 30 -17.79 -11.54 -0.03
N TRP A 31 -18.78 -12.42 -0.04
CA TRP A 31 -18.61 -13.82 -0.45
C TRP A 31 -18.38 -13.93 -1.96
N LEU A 32 -19.17 -13.21 -2.76
CA LEU A 32 -19.01 -13.15 -4.21
C LEU A 32 -17.64 -12.58 -4.60
N ALA A 33 -17.20 -11.51 -3.95
CA ALA A 33 -15.87 -10.92 -4.18
C ALA A 33 -14.75 -11.93 -3.87
N LYS A 34 -14.84 -12.62 -2.73
CA LYS A 34 -13.86 -13.67 -2.38
C LYS A 34 -13.85 -14.81 -3.40
N LEU A 35 -15.02 -15.23 -3.90
CA LEU A 35 -15.12 -16.26 -4.93
C LEU A 35 -14.46 -15.82 -6.24
N MET A 36 -14.64 -14.56 -6.64
CA MET A 36 -13.99 -13.98 -7.83
C MET A 36 -12.48 -13.82 -7.68
N MET A 37 -11.99 -13.70 -6.46
CA MET A 37 -10.56 -13.51 -6.16
C MET A 37 -9.83 -14.84 -5.90
N THR A 38 -10.53 -15.95 -5.74
CA THR A 38 -9.91 -17.24 -5.38
C THR A 38 -9.40 -17.96 -6.62
N PRO A 39 -8.10 -18.34 -6.68
CA PRO A 39 -7.56 -19.18 -7.75
C PRO A 39 -8.34 -20.50 -7.88
N ARG A 40 -8.52 -20.95 -9.12
CA ARG A 40 -9.35 -22.14 -9.42
C ARG A 40 -8.57 -23.44 -9.43
N VAL A 41 -7.27 -23.35 -9.55
CA VAL A 41 -6.35 -24.49 -9.61
C VAL A 41 -5.24 -24.32 -8.58
N SER A 42 -4.55 -25.41 -8.25
CA SER A 42 -3.34 -25.32 -7.43
C SER A 42 -2.23 -24.53 -8.17
N PHE A 43 -1.33 -23.93 -7.43
CA PHE A 43 -0.19 -23.22 -8.00
C PHE A 43 0.64 -24.11 -8.95
N ALA A 44 0.86 -25.37 -8.57
CA ALA A 44 1.62 -26.33 -9.38
C ALA A 44 0.93 -26.70 -10.73
N ALA A 45 -0.36 -26.48 -10.86
CA ALA A 45 -1.12 -26.72 -12.10
C ALA A 45 -1.21 -25.48 -13.01
N GLU A 46 -0.65 -24.34 -12.57
CA GLU A 46 -0.65 -23.08 -13.32
C GLU A 46 0.77 -22.74 -13.80
N THR A 47 0.89 -22.30 -15.05
CA THR A 47 2.14 -21.74 -15.54
C THR A 47 2.18 -20.25 -15.16
N PRO A 48 3.13 -19.80 -14.34
CA PRO A 48 3.24 -18.39 -14.00
C PRO A 48 3.46 -17.52 -15.25
N PRO A 49 3.00 -16.26 -15.22
CA PRO A 49 3.28 -15.31 -16.30
C PRO A 49 4.79 -15.13 -16.54
N PRO A 50 5.21 -14.66 -17.74
CA PRO A 50 6.61 -14.39 -18.05
C PRO A 50 7.27 -13.46 -17.04
N GLU A 51 8.54 -13.71 -16.78
CA GLU A 51 9.36 -12.90 -15.88
C GLU A 51 9.62 -11.51 -16.48
N PRO A 52 9.42 -10.41 -15.71
CA PRO A 52 9.69 -9.06 -16.21
C PRO A 52 11.19 -8.79 -16.34
N ASN A 53 11.57 -8.13 -17.44
CA ASN A 53 12.93 -7.63 -17.68
C ASN A 53 13.03 -6.15 -17.26
N TYR A 54 13.71 -5.85 -16.18
CA TYR A 54 13.83 -4.49 -15.63
C TYR A 54 14.84 -3.58 -16.35
N VAL A 55 15.49 -4.06 -17.39
CA VAL A 55 16.19 -3.18 -18.36
C VAL A 55 15.17 -2.41 -19.19
N ASP A 56 14.02 -3.02 -19.49
CA ASP A 56 12.93 -2.41 -20.22
C ASP A 56 12.15 -1.43 -19.32
N PRO A 57 12.06 -0.12 -19.68
CA PRO A 57 11.25 0.86 -18.95
C PRO A 57 9.75 0.51 -18.85
N ALA A 58 9.20 -0.32 -19.73
CA ALA A 58 7.81 -0.77 -19.68
C ALA A 58 7.49 -1.58 -18.41
N ASN A 59 8.50 -2.24 -17.81
CA ASN A 59 8.35 -2.98 -16.56
C ASN A 59 8.49 -2.11 -15.30
N TRP A 60 8.34 -0.80 -15.46
CA TRP A 60 8.28 0.17 -14.36
C TRP A 60 6.97 0.95 -14.43
N SER A 61 6.34 1.18 -13.30
CA SER A 61 5.20 2.07 -13.13
C SER A 61 5.65 3.53 -13.06
N ALA A 62 6.80 3.79 -12.38
CA ALA A 62 7.44 5.10 -12.35
C ALA A 62 8.95 5.01 -12.56
N LEU A 63 9.50 5.99 -13.26
CA LEU A 63 10.93 6.21 -13.47
C LEU A 63 11.22 7.71 -13.55
N PRO A 64 12.33 8.20 -12.97
CA PRO A 64 12.66 9.62 -12.93
C PRO A 64 12.82 10.29 -14.30
N GLU A 65 13.23 9.53 -15.31
CA GLU A 65 13.52 10.01 -16.67
C GLU A 65 12.30 10.18 -17.56
N ARG A 66 11.09 9.89 -17.07
CA ARG A 66 9.86 10.06 -17.84
C ARG A 66 8.74 10.66 -17.00
N ALA A 67 7.81 11.36 -17.64
CA ALA A 67 6.58 11.79 -17.00
C ALA A 67 5.66 10.60 -16.72
N ASP A 68 5.22 10.46 -15.49
CA ASP A 68 4.28 9.43 -15.06
C ASP A 68 3.41 9.87 -13.87
N THR A 69 2.63 8.95 -13.31
CA THR A 69 1.67 9.30 -12.26
C THR A 69 2.33 9.61 -10.91
N ALA A 70 3.58 9.20 -10.68
CA ALA A 70 4.32 9.58 -9.48
C ALA A 70 4.71 11.06 -9.44
N ASP A 71 4.57 11.79 -10.56
CA ASP A 71 4.81 13.24 -10.62
C ASP A 71 3.64 14.08 -10.06
N ARG A 72 2.50 13.44 -9.74
CA ARG A 72 1.36 14.15 -9.16
C ARG A 72 1.74 14.79 -7.83
N ALA A 73 1.21 16.00 -7.60
CA ALA A 73 1.40 16.71 -6.36
C ALA A 73 0.07 17.29 -5.85
N PRO A 74 -0.09 17.45 -4.53
CA PRO A 74 -1.22 18.18 -3.95
C PRO A 74 -1.27 19.63 -4.40
N THR A 75 -2.44 20.22 -4.37
CA THR A 75 -2.60 21.66 -4.58
C THR A 75 -1.71 22.45 -3.60
N GLY A 76 -0.94 23.39 -4.12
CA GLY A 76 0.01 24.19 -3.34
C GLY A 76 1.35 23.51 -3.03
N ALA A 77 1.57 22.29 -3.51
CA ALA A 77 2.87 21.61 -3.46
C ALA A 77 3.37 21.29 -4.88
N SER A 78 4.67 21.07 -5.03
CA SER A 78 5.29 20.71 -6.30
C SER A 78 6.16 19.47 -6.14
N ALA A 79 6.22 18.62 -7.16
CA ALA A 79 7.28 17.66 -7.31
C ALA A 79 8.60 18.38 -7.59
N ILE A 80 9.71 17.84 -7.11
CA ILE A 80 11.04 18.32 -7.51
C ILE A 80 11.35 17.86 -8.93
N ASP A 81 12.36 18.43 -9.55
CA ASP A 81 12.99 17.82 -10.73
C ASP A 81 13.66 16.50 -10.29
N GLN A 82 13.04 15.38 -10.61
CA GLN A 82 13.49 14.06 -10.17
C GLN A 82 14.89 13.72 -10.70
N MET A 83 15.28 14.25 -11.87
CA MET A 83 16.61 14.04 -12.43
C MET A 83 17.73 14.76 -11.62
N GLN A 84 17.36 15.78 -10.84
CA GLN A 84 18.28 16.52 -9.95
C GLN A 84 18.18 16.06 -8.49
N ALA A 85 17.30 15.10 -8.17
CA ALA A 85 17.15 14.57 -6.82
C ALA A 85 18.47 14.03 -6.28
N LYS A 86 18.71 14.22 -4.98
CA LYS A 86 19.89 13.69 -4.28
C LYS A 86 19.62 12.38 -3.55
N VAL A 87 18.35 12.04 -3.41
CA VAL A 87 17.86 10.81 -2.76
C VAL A 87 16.91 10.11 -3.74
N ASP A 88 16.97 8.79 -3.78
CA ASP A 88 16.06 7.97 -4.57
C ASP A 88 15.00 7.33 -3.68
N VAL A 89 13.86 6.94 -4.25
CA VAL A 89 12.87 6.09 -3.61
C VAL A 89 12.66 4.83 -4.44
N PHE A 90 12.82 3.67 -3.84
CA PHE A 90 12.33 2.42 -4.39
C PHE A 90 10.99 2.11 -3.76
N TYR A 91 9.91 2.24 -4.55
CA TYR A 91 8.54 2.07 -4.09
C TYR A 91 7.94 0.75 -4.59
N VAL A 92 7.48 -0.10 -3.66
CA VAL A 92 6.81 -1.38 -3.98
C VAL A 92 5.31 -1.26 -3.71
N HIS A 93 4.52 -1.31 -4.78
CA HIS A 93 3.08 -1.07 -4.74
C HIS A 93 2.28 -2.22 -4.08
N PRO A 94 1.05 -1.97 -3.58
CA PRO A 94 0.15 -3.02 -3.10
C PRO A 94 -0.37 -3.88 -4.25
N THR A 95 -1.06 -4.98 -3.93
CA THR A 95 -1.82 -5.71 -4.95
C THR A 95 -3.10 -4.97 -5.32
N SER A 96 -3.33 -4.85 -6.61
CA SER A 96 -4.60 -4.48 -7.24
C SER A 96 -5.18 -5.65 -8.05
N TYR A 97 -4.55 -6.82 -7.99
CA TYR A 97 -4.87 -7.98 -8.78
C TYR A 97 -6.06 -8.76 -8.23
N VAL A 98 -7.15 -8.77 -8.99
CA VAL A 98 -8.36 -9.54 -8.72
C VAL A 98 -8.57 -10.52 -9.88
N SER A 99 -8.32 -11.80 -9.64
CA SER A 99 -8.35 -12.83 -10.69
C SER A 99 -8.52 -14.23 -10.10
N HIS A 100 -8.66 -15.23 -10.98
CA HIS A 100 -8.63 -16.65 -10.66
C HIS A 100 -7.26 -17.30 -10.85
N HIS A 101 -6.22 -16.51 -11.09
CA HIS A 101 -4.84 -16.94 -11.25
C HIS A 101 -4.01 -16.53 -10.04
N TRP A 102 -2.89 -17.23 -9.79
CA TRP A 102 -2.03 -17.00 -8.64
C TRP A 102 -1.17 -15.75 -8.75
N ASN A 103 -0.66 -15.44 -9.94
CA ASN A 103 0.16 -14.26 -10.16
C ASN A 103 -0.33 -13.44 -11.36
N ALA A 104 -0.22 -12.13 -11.25
CA ALA A 104 -0.57 -11.19 -12.30
C ALA A 104 0.48 -11.15 -13.41
N PRO A 105 0.11 -11.07 -14.69
CA PRO A 105 1.04 -10.67 -15.73
C PRO A 105 1.44 -9.18 -15.58
N THR A 106 2.68 -8.83 -15.92
CA THR A 106 3.17 -7.44 -15.82
C THR A 106 2.83 -6.58 -17.03
N ASP A 107 2.31 -7.19 -18.10
CA ASP A 107 1.89 -6.54 -19.35
C ASP A 107 0.37 -6.35 -19.47
N ASP A 108 -0.41 -6.67 -18.44
CA ASP A 108 -1.85 -6.36 -18.40
C ASP A 108 -2.08 -4.85 -18.31
N ALA A 109 -2.49 -4.26 -19.43
CA ALA A 109 -2.68 -2.82 -19.54
C ALA A 109 -3.75 -2.27 -18.58
N ALA A 110 -4.83 -3.00 -18.33
CA ALA A 110 -5.92 -2.56 -17.44
C ALA A 110 -5.47 -2.58 -15.98
N LEU A 111 -4.78 -3.66 -15.55
CA LEU A 111 -4.19 -3.78 -14.22
C LEU A 111 -3.12 -2.70 -14.00
N ASN A 112 -2.27 -2.48 -15.00
CA ASN A 112 -1.23 -1.46 -14.94
C ASN A 112 -1.81 -0.06 -14.80
N ALA A 113 -2.85 0.28 -15.58
CA ALA A 113 -3.53 1.57 -15.47
C ALA A 113 -4.18 1.78 -14.09
N ALA A 114 -4.78 0.73 -13.50
CA ALA A 114 -5.33 0.78 -12.15
C ALA A 114 -4.23 0.99 -11.09
N THR A 115 -3.11 0.28 -11.21
CA THR A 115 -1.94 0.41 -10.32
C THR A 115 -1.33 1.81 -10.43
N ASP A 116 -1.14 2.31 -11.66
CA ASP A 116 -0.57 3.64 -11.92
C ASP A 116 -1.46 4.75 -11.35
N LYS A 117 -2.79 4.63 -11.50
CA LYS A 117 -3.74 5.63 -11.01
C LYS A 117 -3.75 5.72 -9.48
N VAL A 118 -3.76 4.59 -8.79
CA VAL A 118 -3.98 4.52 -7.34
C VAL A 118 -2.65 4.38 -6.60
N ALA A 119 -1.91 3.30 -6.80
CA ALA A 119 -0.72 3.04 -6.02
C ALA A 119 0.41 4.03 -6.36
N THR A 120 0.78 4.15 -7.63
CA THR A 120 1.87 5.03 -8.05
C THR A 120 1.47 6.49 -7.94
N GLY A 121 0.29 6.85 -8.45
CA GLY A 121 -0.19 8.23 -8.50
C GLY A 121 -0.60 8.82 -7.15
N ILE A 122 -0.82 8.01 -6.11
CA ILE A 122 -1.17 8.49 -4.77
C ILE A 122 -0.04 8.19 -3.78
N GLN A 123 0.41 6.93 -3.71
CA GLN A 123 1.30 6.51 -2.65
C GLN A 123 2.76 6.83 -2.96
N ALA A 124 3.25 6.47 -4.17
CA ALA A 124 4.62 6.79 -4.57
C ALA A 124 4.83 8.30 -4.73
N SER A 125 3.82 9.04 -5.20
CA SER A 125 3.89 10.50 -5.35
C SER A 125 4.08 11.27 -4.02
N ALA A 126 3.78 10.65 -2.87
CA ALA A 126 4.08 11.25 -1.58
C ALA A 126 5.58 11.55 -1.40
N PHE A 127 6.45 10.86 -2.11
CA PHE A 127 7.90 10.99 -2.00
C PHE A 127 8.52 11.92 -3.04
N ASN A 128 7.77 12.40 -4.04
CA ASN A 128 8.31 13.25 -5.10
C ASN A 128 8.65 14.68 -4.66
N GLY A 129 8.44 15.02 -3.38
CA GLY A 129 8.86 16.28 -2.78
C GLY A 129 10.35 16.34 -2.43
N CYS A 130 11.05 15.20 -2.41
CA CYS A 130 12.47 15.11 -2.07
C CYS A 130 13.28 14.23 -3.03
N CYS A 131 12.63 13.35 -3.75
CA CYS A 131 13.27 12.13 -4.16
C CYS A 131 12.90 11.74 -5.59
N ALA A 132 13.83 11.06 -6.30
CA ALA A 132 13.56 10.41 -7.57
C ALA A 132 12.83 9.08 -7.33
N VAL A 133 11.68 8.88 -7.97
CA VAL A 133 10.78 7.76 -7.69
C VAL A 133 10.97 6.64 -8.71
N TYR A 134 11.30 5.46 -8.21
CA TYR A 134 11.37 4.21 -8.97
C TYR A 134 10.32 3.24 -8.44
N ALA A 135 9.36 2.84 -9.27
CA ALA A 135 8.31 1.90 -8.91
C ALA A 135 8.25 0.75 -9.94
N PRO A 136 8.70 -0.45 -9.61
CA PRO A 136 8.65 -1.58 -10.53
C PRO A 136 7.23 -2.13 -10.67
N ARG A 137 6.91 -2.69 -11.84
CA ARG A 137 5.83 -3.65 -12.02
C ARG A 137 6.35 -5.03 -11.65
N TYR A 138 5.58 -5.83 -10.96
CA TYR A 138 5.96 -7.17 -10.58
C TYR A 138 4.75 -8.11 -10.70
N ARG A 139 4.97 -9.40 -10.81
CA ARG A 139 3.90 -10.41 -10.86
C ARG A 139 3.21 -10.50 -9.50
N GLN A 140 2.29 -9.56 -9.25
CA GLN A 140 1.55 -9.46 -7.99
C GLN A 140 0.95 -10.82 -7.62
N ALA A 141 1.12 -11.26 -6.38
CA ALA A 141 0.43 -12.43 -5.87
C ALA A 141 -1.06 -12.11 -5.69
N ASN A 142 -1.92 -13.08 -5.95
CA ASN A 142 -3.35 -12.99 -5.73
C ASN A 142 -3.65 -12.66 -4.26
N GLY A 143 -4.67 -11.81 -4.01
CA GLY A 143 -5.06 -11.43 -2.66
C GLY A 143 -5.37 -12.63 -1.74
N THR A 144 -5.79 -13.77 -2.31
CA THR A 144 -6.04 -15.02 -1.57
C THR A 144 -4.83 -15.50 -0.78
N ALA A 145 -3.60 -15.27 -1.28
CA ALA A 145 -2.37 -15.64 -0.60
C ALA A 145 -2.24 -15.00 0.81
N PHE A 146 -2.91 -13.85 1.03
CA PHE A 146 -2.80 -13.10 2.28
C PHE A 146 -3.93 -13.38 3.28
N TYR A 147 -5.12 -13.79 2.81
CA TYR A 147 -6.23 -14.09 3.70
C TYR A 147 -6.59 -15.59 3.78
N ARG A 148 -5.90 -16.45 3.04
CA ARG A 148 -5.97 -17.92 3.14
C ARG A 148 -4.57 -18.52 3.05
N PRO A 149 -3.79 -18.50 4.15
CA PRO A 149 -2.44 -19.05 4.17
C PRO A 149 -2.41 -20.49 3.62
N SER A 150 -1.53 -20.74 2.66
CA SER A 150 -1.37 -22.03 1.99
C SER A 150 0.00 -22.09 1.28
N ALA A 151 0.51 -23.27 1.04
CA ALA A 151 1.74 -23.46 0.25
C ALA A 151 1.63 -22.83 -1.16
N ASP A 152 0.48 -22.90 -1.80
CA ASP A 152 0.24 -22.26 -3.10
C ASP A 152 0.35 -20.73 -3.01
N GLY A 153 -0.21 -20.14 -1.94
CA GLY A 153 -0.08 -18.70 -1.67
C GLY A 153 1.36 -18.28 -1.40
N ASP A 154 2.11 -19.09 -0.65
CA ASP A 154 3.51 -18.83 -0.36
C ASP A 154 4.35 -18.85 -1.64
N HIS A 155 4.13 -19.81 -2.55
CA HIS A 155 4.78 -19.85 -3.86
C HIS A 155 4.44 -18.61 -4.73
N ALA A 156 3.19 -18.15 -4.70
CA ALA A 156 2.81 -16.93 -5.43
C ALA A 156 3.50 -15.68 -4.87
N ILE A 157 3.65 -15.59 -3.54
CA ILE A 157 4.40 -14.52 -2.87
C ILE A 157 5.90 -14.61 -3.21
N ASP A 158 6.46 -15.81 -3.29
CA ASP A 158 7.86 -16.02 -3.68
C ASP A 158 8.15 -15.53 -5.10
N ILE A 159 7.26 -15.79 -6.07
CA ILE A 159 7.39 -15.22 -7.44
C ILE A 159 7.38 -13.69 -7.40
N ALA A 160 6.43 -13.10 -6.69
CA ALA A 160 6.33 -11.65 -6.55
C ALA A 160 7.62 -11.07 -5.90
N TYR A 161 8.14 -11.73 -4.88
CA TYR A 161 9.38 -11.32 -4.22
C TYR A 161 10.60 -11.40 -5.15
N GLN A 162 10.74 -12.48 -5.92
CA GLN A 162 11.84 -12.63 -6.87
C GLN A 162 11.84 -11.49 -7.90
N ASP A 163 10.67 -11.06 -8.36
CA ASP A 163 10.56 -9.91 -9.26
C ASP A 163 10.99 -8.61 -8.56
N VAL A 164 10.50 -8.34 -7.35
CA VAL A 164 10.90 -7.16 -6.56
C VAL A 164 12.39 -7.16 -6.28
N ARG A 165 12.99 -8.32 -6.00
CA ARG A 165 14.44 -8.45 -5.78
C ARG A 165 15.22 -8.09 -7.05
N ARG A 166 14.85 -8.64 -8.22
CA ARG A 166 15.48 -8.28 -9.50
C ARG A 166 15.29 -6.83 -9.87
N ALA A 167 14.10 -6.27 -9.60
CA ALA A 167 13.85 -4.84 -9.78
C ALA A 167 14.75 -3.98 -8.90
N PHE A 168 14.97 -4.39 -7.65
CA PHE A 168 15.88 -3.69 -6.74
C PHE A 168 17.34 -3.75 -7.19
N ASP A 169 17.78 -4.89 -7.74
CA ASP A 169 19.10 -5.01 -8.31
C ASP A 169 19.27 -4.12 -9.56
N ALA A 170 18.24 -4.04 -10.41
CA ALA A 170 18.20 -3.10 -11.54
C ALA A 170 18.16 -1.63 -11.09
N PHE A 171 17.40 -1.31 -10.04
CA PHE A 171 17.39 0.01 -9.40
C PHE A 171 18.78 0.39 -8.91
N ASN A 172 19.46 -0.50 -8.19
CA ASN A 172 20.83 -0.24 -7.72
C ASN A 172 21.83 -0.03 -8.85
N SER A 173 21.62 -0.65 -10.00
CA SER A 173 22.45 -0.47 -11.18
C SER A 173 22.17 0.84 -11.93
N ARG A 174 20.94 1.36 -11.87
CA ARG A 174 20.51 2.60 -12.53
C ARG A 174 20.89 3.85 -11.74
N ARG A 175 20.72 3.82 -10.42
CA ARG A 175 21.06 4.96 -9.56
C ARG A 175 22.57 5.15 -9.42
N GLY A 176 23.01 6.36 -9.19
CA GLY A 176 24.43 6.65 -8.97
C GLY A 176 25.00 5.88 -7.77
N ALA A 177 26.24 5.42 -7.88
CA ALA A 177 26.93 4.72 -6.81
C ALA A 177 26.93 5.54 -5.51
N GLY A 178 26.52 4.92 -4.41
CA GLY A 178 26.50 5.56 -3.08
C GLY A 178 25.34 6.54 -2.84
N ARG A 179 24.42 6.75 -3.79
CA ARG A 179 23.27 7.63 -3.55
C ARG A 179 22.39 7.05 -2.43
N PRO A 180 21.93 7.90 -1.49
CA PRO A 180 20.97 7.45 -0.47
C PRO A 180 19.61 7.13 -1.08
N PHE A 181 18.89 6.22 -0.44
CA PHE A 181 17.54 5.84 -0.89
C PHE A 181 16.58 5.61 0.28
N ILE A 182 15.29 5.81 -0.02
CA ILE A 182 14.16 5.42 0.80
C ILE A 182 13.61 4.10 0.21
N LEU A 183 13.34 3.12 1.05
CA LEU A 183 12.54 1.95 0.71
C LEU A 183 11.10 2.23 1.14
N ALA A 184 10.16 2.33 0.20
CA ALA A 184 8.78 2.62 0.52
C ALA A 184 7.84 1.57 -0.07
N ALA A 185 6.77 1.24 0.65
CA ALA A 185 5.86 0.21 0.22
C ALA A 185 4.48 0.30 0.87
N HIS A 186 3.50 -0.41 0.31
CA HIS A 186 2.18 -0.58 0.90
C HIS A 186 1.67 -2.01 0.77
N SER A 187 0.99 -2.52 1.82
CA SER A 187 0.25 -3.79 1.79
C SER A 187 1.14 -4.99 1.36
N GLN A 188 0.79 -5.71 0.29
CA GLN A 188 1.64 -6.76 -0.29
C GLN A 188 3.05 -6.26 -0.54
N GLY A 189 3.19 -5.05 -1.11
CA GLY A 189 4.49 -4.43 -1.32
C GLY A 189 5.30 -4.31 -0.04
N SER A 190 4.67 -4.03 1.12
CA SER A 190 5.37 -3.95 2.40
C SER A 190 5.89 -5.30 2.89
N ILE A 191 5.17 -6.38 2.63
CA ILE A 191 5.64 -7.75 2.95
C ILE A 191 6.87 -8.10 2.10
N LEU A 192 6.85 -7.74 0.81
CA LEU A 192 7.96 -8.00 -0.10
C LEU A 192 9.17 -7.09 0.22
N ALA A 193 8.91 -5.82 0.56
CA ALA A 193 9.95 -4.87 0.94
C ALA A 193 10.58 -5.20 2.32
N GLU A 194 9.80 -5.73 3.27
CA GLU A 194 10.33 -6.26 4.53
C GLU A 194 11.30 -7.41 4.29
N ARG A 195 10.92 -8.35 3.41
CA ARG A 195 11.83 -9.44 3.00
C ARG A 195 13.07 -8.92 2.29
N LEU A 196 12.92 -7.91 1.43
CA LEU A 196 14.05 -7.25 0.76
C LEU A 196 14.98 -6.58 1.77
N LEU A 197 14.43 -5.92 2.82
CA LEU A 197 15.21 -5.34 3.91
C LEU A 197 16.08 -6.40 4.58
N TYR A 198 15.51 -7.58 4.87
CA TYR A 198 16.19 -8.68 5.53
C TYR A 198 17.24 -9.40 4.68
N GLU A 199 16.99 -9.56 3.37
CA GLU A 199 17.80 -10.40 2.51
C GLU A 199 18.80 -9.62 1.64
N ALA A 200 18.58 -8.32 1.45
CA ALA A 200 19.36 -7.52 0.52
C ALA A 200 20.01 -6.26 1.12
N ILE A 201 19.48 -5.72 2.23
CA ILE A 201 19.89 -4.41 2.75
C ILE A 201 20.64 -4.56 4.06
N THR A 202 20.06 -5.24 5.07
CA THR A 202 20.72 -5.48 6.36
C THR A 202 22.06 -6.18 6.18
N ALA A 203 23.02 -5.89 7.02
CA ALA A 203 24.38 -6.44 7.01
C ALA A 203 25.13 -6.28 5.67
N THR A 204 24.69 -5.36 4.80
CA THR A 204 25.35 -5.03 3.53
C THR A 204 25.71 -3.53 3.48
N PRO A 205 26.59 -3.09 2.55
CA PRO A 205 26.87 -1.66 2.37
C PRO A 205 25.64 -0.82 2.03
N LEU A 206 24.56 -1.41 1.49
CA LEU A 206 23.30 -0.73 1.18
C LEU A 206 22.60 -0.18 2.43
N ARG A 207 22.79 -0.81 3.60
CA ARG A 207 22.30 -0.32 4.88
C ARG A 207 22.76 1.12 5.16
N ASN A 208 24.00 1.46 4.82
CA ASN A 208 24.55 2.80 5.02
C ASN A 208 24.01 3.83 4.02
N GLN A 209 23.32 3.40 2.97
CA GLN A 209 22.65 4.24 1.98
C GLN A 209 21.14 4.35 2.24
N LEU A 210 20.59 3.51 3.12
CA LEU A 210 19.18 3.54 3.47
C LEU A 210 18.87 4.78 4.33
N VAL A 211 18.06 5.71 3.80
CA VAL A 211 17.54 6.83 4.59
C VAL A 211 16.54 6.31 5.62
N ALA A 212 15.49 5.65 5.16
CA ALA A 212 14.50 4.97 5.99
C ALA A 212 13.69 3.96 5.17
N ALA A 213 13.08 2.97 5.84
CA ALA A 213 12.10 2.07 5.25
C ALA A 213 10.69 2.41 5.75
N TYR A 214 9.77 2.74 4.83
CA TYR A 214 8.34 2.99 5.08
C TYR A 214 7.54 1.78 4.64
N LEU A 215 7.26 0.87 5.58
CA LEU A 215 6.56 -0.39 5.33
C LEU A 215 5.10 -0.30 5.80
N ILE A 216 4.33 0.53 5.10
CA ILE A 216 2.97 0.90 5.50
C ILE A 216 1.97 -0.19 5.12
N GLY A 217 1.02 -0.47 6.01
CA GLY A 217 0.05 -1.55 5.80
C GLY A 217 0.67 -2.96 5.85
N GLY A 218 1.97 -3.06 6.14
CA GLY A 218 2.66 -4.30 6.45
C GLY A 218 2.51 -4.65 7.93
N ARG A 219 2.66 -5.93 8.23
CA ARG A 219 2.62 -6.43 9.63
C ARG A 219 4.03 -6.71 10.13
N VAL A 220 4.89 -5.69 10.05
CA VAL A 220 6.27 -5.77 10.51
C VAL A 220 6.30 -6.11 12.00
N THR A 221 6.99 -7.18 12.38
CA THR A 221 7.08 -7.60 13.78
C THR A 221 8.35 -7.08 14.45
N VAL A 222 8.24 -6.70 15.71
CA VAL A 222 9.38 -6.22 16.50
C VAL A 222 10.45 -7.30 16.63
N ASP A 223 10.04 -8.54 16.87
CA ASP A 223 10.96 -9.68 16.94
C ASP A 223 11.62 -9.99 15.59
N GLY A 224 10.83 -9.93 14.49
CA GLY A 224 11.36 -10.14 13.14
C GLY A 224 12.46 -9.14 12.79
N LEU A 225 12.27 -7.86 13.13
CA LEU A 225 13.32 -6.85 12.96
C LEU A 225 14.56 -7.17 13.80
N ARG A 226 14.37 -7.47 15.08
CA ARG A 226 15.49 -7.75 15.99
C ARG A 226 16.32 -8.95 15.55
N GLU A 227 15.68 -10.00 15.05
CA GLU A 227 16.33 -11.24 14.66
C GLU A 227 16.96 -11.18 13.28
N ARG A 228 16.28 -10.52 12.33
CA ARG A 228 16.64 -10.56 10.90
C ARG A 228 17.29 -9.29 10.37
N ALA A 229 17.13 -8.15 11.07
CA ALA A 229 17.76 -6.87 10.72
C ALA A 229 18.22 -6.13 11.99
N PRO A 230 19.11 -6.72 12.81
CA PRO A 230 19.52 -6.15 14.10
C PRO A 230 20.22 -4.80 13.99
N ASP A 231 20.72 -4.45 12.81
CA ASP A 231 21.36 -3.19 12.47
C ASP A 231 20.39 -2.11 11.94
N ILE A 232 19.09 -2.42 11.82
CA ILE A 232 18.04 -1.51 11.36
C ILE A 232 16.91 -1.47 12.37
N LEU A 233 16.92 -0.45 13.24
CA LEU A 233 15.97 -0.32 14.35
C LEU A 233 14.68 0.41 13.92
N PRO A 234 13.58 0.29 14.68
CA PRO A 234 12.44 1.19 14.53
C PRO A 234 12.85 2.66 14.69
N CYS A 235 12.30 3.56 13.85
CA CYS A 235 12.50 5.00 14.01
C CYS A 235 11.83 5.49 15.30
N ARG A 236 12.49 6.39 16.06
CA ARG A 236 12.04 6.95 17.33
C ARG A 236 11.76 8.45 17.31
N ALA A 237 12.20 9.12 16.23
CA ALA A 237 12.01 10.54 16.01
C ALA A 237 11.74 10.84 14.53
N ALA A 238 11.29 12.04 14.24
CA ALA A 238 10.92 12.48 12.90
C ALA A 238 12.08 12.54 11.90
N ASP A 239 13.30 12.71 12.40
CA ASP A 239 14.54 12.89 11.65
C ASP A 239 15.53 11.72 11.75
N ASP A 240 15.18 10.65 12.47
CA ASP A 240 15.99 9.42 12.52
C ASP A 240 16.21 8.86 11.12
N VAL A 241 17.42 8.36 10.86
CA VAL A 241 17.78 7.69 9.61
C VAL A 241 18.25 6.26 9.86
N HIS A 242 18.38 5.45 8.80
CA HIS A 242 18.74 4.04 8.86
C HIS A 242 17.76 3.20 9.71
N CYS A 243 16.48 3.52 9.67
CA CYS A 243 15.46 2.93 10.54
C CYS A 243 14.18 2.54 9.78
N VAL A 244 13.27 1.85 10.44
CA VAL A 244 11.99 1.35 9.89
C VAL A 244 10.82 2.09 10.50
N ILE A 245 9.86 2.42 9.66
CA ILE A 245 8.55 2.98 9.97
C ILE A 245 7.50 1.99 9.49
N ALA A 246 6.55 1.62 10.34
CA ALA A 246 5.42 0.79 9.94
C ALA A 246 4.18 1.14 10.75
N TRP A 247 3.02 0.98 10.13
CA TRP A 247 1.72 1.00 10.81
C TRP A 247 0.67 0.30 9.97
N THR A 248 -0.42 -0.08 10.62
CA THR A 248 -1.67 -0.50 10.00
C THR A 248 -2.81 0.23 10.69
N ALA A 249 -3.63 0.97 9.94
CA ALA A 249 -4.63 1.88 10.50
C ALA A 249 -6.02 1.23 10.62
N ARG A 250 -6.68 1.43 11.77
CA ARG A 250 -8.03 0.97 12.08
C ARG A 250 -8.82 2.04 12.83
N SER A 251 -10.15 1.99 12.76
CA SER A 251 -10.98 2.80 13.65
C SER A 251 -10.93 2.27 15.09
N ALA A 252 -11.29 3.12 16.05
CA ALA A 252 -11.31 2.73 17.47
C ALA A 252 -12.34 1.63 17.78
N ASP A 253 -13.38 1.52 16.97
CA ASP A 253 -14.46 0.52 17.09
C ASP A 253 -14.33 -0.63 16.07
N TYR A 254 -13.16 -0.76 15.41
CA TYR A 254 -12.89 -1.82 14.47
C TYR A 254 -13.12 -3.21 15.08
N LYS A 255 -13.83 -4.04 14.35
CA LYS A 255 -14.04 -5.45 14.73
C LYS A 255 -13.28 -6.34 13.75
N PRO A 256 -12.43 -7.25 14.25
CA PRO A 256 -11.71 -8.18 13.42
C PRO A 256 -12.63 -8.96 12.48
N THR A 257 -12.20 -9.15 11.26
CA THR A 257 -12.92 -9.97 10.28
C THR A 257 -12.89 -11.45 10.68
N GLN A 258 -13.78 -12.26 10.12
CA GLN A 258 -13.79 -13.73 10.34
C GLN A 258 -12.45 -14.38 9.99
N PHE A 259 -11.71 -13.81 9.04
CA PHE A 259 -10.37 -14.25 8.69
C PHE A 259 -9.37 -13.97 9.83
N GLU A 260 -9.32 -12.74 10.33
CA GLU A 260 -8.42 -12.35 11.43
C GLU A 260 -8.74 -13.14 12.70
N LEU A 261 -10.01 -13.45 12.94
CA LEU A 261 -10.41 -14.31 14.05
C LEU A 261 -9.99 -15.78 13.87
N LYS A 262 -9.99 -16.26 12.61
CA LYS A 262 -9.59 -17.64 12.29
C LYS A 262 -8.07 -17.82 12.30
N TYR A 263 -7.32 -16.80 11.95
CA TYR A 263 -5.85 -16.80 11.88
C TYR A 263 -5.30 -15.63 12.71
N PRO A 264 -5.42 -15.71 14.06
CA PRO A 264 -4.96 -14.64 14.92
C PRO A 264 -3.43 -14.53 14.85
N ASP A 265 -2.94 -13.30 14.82
CA ASP A 265 -1.51 -13.01 14.92
C ASP A 265 -1.25 -12.35 16.26
N SER A 266 -0.59 -13.09 17.16
CA SER A 266 -0.26 -12.65 18.51
C SER A 266 1.11 -12.00 18.62
N ARG A 267 1.85 -11.86 17.51
CA ARG A 267 3.16 -11.22 17.51
C ARG A 267 3.02 -9.73 17.77
N GLU A 268 4.02 -9.13 18.40
CA GLU A 268 4.09 -7.69 18.57
C GLU A 268 4.45 -7.02 17.24
N HIS A 269 3.54 -6.16 16.75
CA HIS A 269 3.73 -5.43 15.51
C HIS A 269 4.28 -4.03 15.77
N LEU A 270 5.21 -3.61 14.92
CA LEU A 270 5.68 -2.24 14.92
C LEU A 270 4.55 -1.31 14.51
N CYS A 271 4.32 -0.28 15.34
CA CYS A 271 3.44 0.83 15.01
C CYS A 271 4.17 2.15 15.25
N THR A 272 4.41 2.90 14.19
CA THR A 272 4.91 4.27 14.26
C THR A 272 3.75 5.23 14.00
N ASN A 273 3.47 6.14 14.93
CA ASN A 273 2.42 7.14 14.74
C ASN A 273 2.86 8.18 13.69
N PRO A 274 2.20 8.31 12.53
CA PRO A 274 2.61 9.22 11.45
C PRO A 274 2.43 10.71 11.76
N LEU A 275 1.83 11.06 12.88
CA LEU A 275 1.69 12.44 13.36
C LEU A 275 2.85 12.85 14.28
N THR A 276 3.46 11.90 14.99
CA THR A 276 4.58 12.15 15.93
C THR A 276 5.89 11.51 15.48
N TRP A 277 5.83 10.54 14.59
CA TRP A 277 6.93 9.69 14.12
C TRP A 277 7.57 8.84 15.23
N ARG A 278 6.80 8.55 16.27
CA ARG A 278 7.23 7.79 17.44
C ARG A 278 6.45 6.49 17.60
N PRO A 279 7.09 5.41 18.06
CA PRO A 279 6.43 4.12 18.30
C PRO A 279 6.00 3.95 19.77
N ASP A 280 5.86 5.04 20.53
CA ASP A 280 5.72 5.03 22.00
C ASP A 280 4.26 5.01 22.49
N GLY A 281 3.27 4.86 21.62
CA GLY A 281 1.85 4.83 21.99
C GLY A 281 1.27 6.17 22.41
N SER A 282 2.02 7.29 22.33
CA SER A 282 1.49 8.62 22.59
C SER A 282 0.40 8.98 21.59
N ALA A 283 -0.69 9.60 22.08
CA ALA A 283 -1.76 10.08 21.24
C ALA A 283 -1.36 11.39 20.57
N ALA A 284 -1.75 11.54 19.31
CA ALA A 284 -1.64 12.78 18.55
C ALA A 284 -3.01 13.24 18.11
N SER A 285 -3.36 14.50 18.38
CA SER A 285 -4.64 15.07 17.97
C SER A 285 -4.70 15.30 16.46
N ALA A 286 -5.92 15.42 15.91
CA ALA A 286 -6.12 15.69 14.49
C ALA A 286 -5.45 17.00 14.04
N GLU A 287 -5.27 17.98 14.91
CA GLU A 287 -4.58 19.25 14.61
C GLU A 287 -3.12 19.03 14.14
N GLN A 288 -2.49 17.91 14.52
CA GLN A 288 -1.14 17.55 14.05
C GLN A 288 -1.13 16.91 12.65
N ASN A 289 -2.32 16.61 12.09
CA ASN A 289 -2.46 16.11 10.73
C ASN A 289 -2.27 17.26 9.74
N GLN A 290 -1.18 17.22 9.00
CA GLN A 290 -0.75 18.25 8.04
C GLN A 290 -1.57 18.25 6.74
N GLY A 291 -2.45 17.28 6.58
CA GLY A 291 -3.43 17.20 5.51
C GLY A 291 -3.53 15.81 4.89
N ALA A 292 -4.78 15.32 4.85
CA ALA A 292 -5.14 14.21 3.97
C ALA A 292 -5.24 14.70 2.53
N VAL A 293 -4.83 13.87 1.57
CA VAL A 293 -4.91 14.19 0.14
C VAL A 293 -5.48 13.01 -0.63
N PHE A 294 -6.42 13.30 -1.55
CA PHE A 294 -7.13 12.31 -2.35
C PHE A 294 -6.90 12.59 -3.85
N LEU A 295 -5.70 12.25 -4.34
CA LEU A 295 -5.28 12.49 -5.74
C LEU A 295 -6.09 11.70 -6.77
N GLU A 296 -6.92 10.76 -6.33
CA GLU A 296 -7.88 10.02 -7.17
C GLU A 296 -9.15 10.81 -7.49
N THR A 297 -9.38 11.94 -6.82
CA THR A 297 -10.53 12.85 -6.99
C THR A 297 -10.12 14.10 -7.77
N ASP A 298 -11.09 14.99 -8.06
CA ASP A 298 -10.80 16.30 -8.69
C ASP A 298 -10.26 17.34 -7.69
N ASP A 299 -10.44 17.10 -6.38
CA ASP A 299 -9.97 17.98 -5.31
C ASP A 299 -8.69 17.44 -4.68
N HIS A 300 -7.55 18.01 -5.07
CA HIS A 300 -6.22 17.66 -4.58
C HIS A 300 -5.74 18.53 -3.42
N ALA A 301 -6.59 19.39 -2.86
CA ALA A 301 -6.23 20.26 -1.75
C ALA A 301 -5.97 19.44 -0.47
N PRO A 302 -4.89 19.72 0.28
CA PRO A 302 -4.65 19.09 1.57
C PRO A 302 -5.76 19.45 2.57
N ARG A 303 -6.38 18.44 3.18
CA ARG A 303 -7.43 18.59 4.20
C ARG A 303 -6.80 18.51 5.57
N LEU A 304 -6.50 19.66 6.15
CA LEU A 304 -5.86 19.79 7.46
C LEU A 304 -6.74 19.22 8.58
N GLY A 305 -6.12 18.71 9.64
CA GLY A 305 -6.85 18.22 10.80
C GLY A 305 -7.73 17.01 10.52
N PHE A 306 -7.39 16.20 9.50
CA PHE A 306 -8.26 15.17 8.95
C PHE A 306 -8.43 13.95 9.86
N ALA A 307 -7.38 13.55 10.55
CA ALA A 307 -7.36 12.35 11.40
C ALA A 307 -6.45 12.54 12.60
N ASP A 308 -6.86 12.01 13.74
CA ASP A 308 -6.00 11.77 14.89
C ASP A 308 -5.25 10.43 14.72
N ALA A 309 -4.32 10.11 15.63
CA ALA A 309 -3.64 8.82 15.60
C ALA A 309 -3.07 8.44 16.96
N ARG A 310 -3.15 7.14 17.30
CA ARG A 310 -2.50 6.55 18.46
C ARG A 310 -2.11 5.10 18.18
N CYS A 311 -0.89 4.70 18.50
CA CYS A 311 -0.48 3.30 18.49
C CYS A 311 -1.01 2.55 19.72
N VAL A 312 -1.76 1.46 19.50
CA VAL A 312 -2.30 0.60 20.55
C VAL A 312 -2.13 -0.85 20.11
N GLY A 313 -1.37 -1.64 20.86
CA GLY A 313 -1.16 -3.06 20.57
C GLY A 313 -0.65 -3.34 19.15
N GLY A 314 0.28 -2.52 18.64
CA GLY A 314 0.83 -2.66 17.29
C GLY A 314 -0.09 -2.19 16.16
N THR A 315 -1.22 -1.57 16.46
CA THR A 315 -2.18 -1.01 15.49
C THR A 315 -2.28 0.51 15.64
N LEU A 316 -2.33 1.23 14.53
CA LEU A 316 -2.61 2.66 14.53
C LEU A 316 -4.11 2.88 14.62
N VAL A 317 -4.58 3.26 15.79
CA VAL A 317 -5.98 3.57 16.05
C VAL A 317 -6.27 5.03 15.67
N VAL A 318 -7.29 5.22 14.84
CA VAL A 318 -7.82 6.51 14.40
C VAL A 318 -9.24 6.65 14.93
N SER A 319 -9.46 7.56 15.86
CA SER A 319 -10.76 7.82 16.49
C SER A 319 -11.53 8.95 15.81
N THR A 320 -10.80 9.96 15.33
CA THR A 320 -11.33 11.08 14.56
C THR A 320 -10.89 10.94 13.11
N LEU A 321 -11.85 10.93 12.20
CA LEU A 321 -11.59 10.85 10.76
C LEU A 321 -12.52 11.80 10.00
N GLY A 322 -11.95 12.63 9.15
CA GLY A 322 -12.68 13.49 8.24
C GLY A 322 -13.48 12.70 7.18
N LYS A 323 -14.32 13.40 6.42
CA LYS A 323 -15.12 12.76 5.38
C LYS A 323 -14.25 12.26 4.22
N VAL A 324 -14.09 10.96 4.14
CA VAL A 324 -13.35 10.29 3.05
C VAL A 324 -14.20 10.26 1.78
N PRO A 325 -13.69 10.69 0.62
CA PRO A 325 -14.35 10.50 -0.66
C PRO A 325 -14.46 9.00 -0.98
N ARG A 326 -15.67 8.53 -1.33
CA ARG A 326 -15.92 7.12 -1.64
C ARG A 326 -16.83 6.99 -2.85
N ASP A 327 -16.30 6.46 -3.94
CA ASP A 327 -17.06 5.95 -5.07
C ASP A 327 -17.65 4.55 -4.77
N LEU A 328 -18.41 3.99 -5.69
CA LEU A 328 -19.03 2.67 -5.49
C LEU A 328 -18.00 1.53 -5.33
N PRO A 329 -16.94 1.42 -6.16
CA PRO A 329 -15.88 0.44 -5.94
C PRO A 329 -15.22 0.53 -4.58
N SER A 330 -14.88 1.73 -4.10
CA SER A 330 -14.29 1.96 -2.79
C SER A 330 -15.20 1.52 -1.65
N ARG A 331 -16.52 1.78 -1.75
CA ARG A 331 -17.52 1.32 -0.76
C ARG A 331 -17.65 -0.20 -0.72
N ILE A 332 -17.54 -0.86 -1.86
CA ILE A 332 -17.52 -2.32 -1.94
C ILE A 332 -16.26 -2.86 -1.26
N LEU A 333 -15.10 -2.28 -1.55
CA LEU A 333 -13.83 -2.64 -0.92
C LEU A 333 -13.90 -2.47 0.61
N ASP A 334 -14.41 -1.35 1.12
CA ASP A 334 -14.59 -1.11 2.56
C ASP A 334 -15.45 -2.21 3.21
N ARG A 335 -16.50 -2.66 2.52
CA ARG A 335 -17.35 -3.74 3.02
C ARG A 335 -16.65 -5.10 3.02
N VAL A 336 -15.81 -5.38 2.02
CA VAL A 336 -15.02 -6.61 1.92
C VAL A 336 -13.92 -6.64 2.98
N MET A 337 -13.25 -5.51 3.21
CA MET A 337 -12.15 -5.35 4.17
C MET A 337 -12.62 -5.23 5.63
N GLY A 338 -13.90 -4.94 5.85
CA GLY A 338 -14.48 -4.72 7.17
C GLY A 338 -14.59 -3.23 7.54
N ALA A 339 -15.71 -2.88 8.17
CA ALA A 339 -15.97 -1.51 8.61
C ALA A 339 -14.90 -1.02 9.58
N GLY A 340 -14.40 0.20 9.39
CA GLY A 340 -13.32 0.77 10.21
C GLY A 340 -11.92 0.26 9.85
N ASN A 341 -11.78 -0.52 8.77
CA ASN A 341 -10.48 -0.87 8.23
C ASN A 341 -9.99 0.24 7.30
N TYR A 342 -8.97 0.99 7.73
CA TYR A 342 -8.43 2.12 6.95
C TYR A 342 -7.24 1.75 6.07
N HIS A 343 -6.91 0.46 6.01
CA HIS A 343 -5.81 -0.05 5.18
C HIS A 343 -5.80 0.47 3.74
N PRO A 344 -6.95 0.58 3.01
CA PRO A 344 -6.93 1.09 1.65
C PRO A 344 -6.56 2.57 1.50
N ILE A 345 -6.58 3.35 2.60
CA ILE A 345 -6.39 4.80 2.58
C ILE A 345 -5.30 5.30 3.53
N GLU A 346 -4.44 4.42 4.02
CA GLU A 346 -3.37 4.76 4.98
C GLU A 346 -2.43 5.86 4.47
N TYR A 347 -2.14 5.87 3.17
CA TYR A 347 -1.36 6.93 2.56
C TYR A 347 -2.13 8.25 2.45
N GLN A 348 -3.39 8.19 2.00
CA GLN A 348 -4.19 9.39 1.77
C GLN A 348 -4.43 10.19 3.05
N ILE A 349 -4.79 9.50 4.16
CA ILE A 349 -5.15 10.18 5.41
C ILE A 349 -3.97 10.83 6.13
N PHE A 350 -2.73 10.41 5.83
CA PHE A 350 -1.49 10.98 6.38
C PHE A 350 -0.54 11.52 5.31
N PHE A 351 -1.05 11.85 4.12
CA PHE A 351 -0.25 12.14 2.95
C PHE A 351 0.78 13.26 3.17
N MET A 352 0.33 14.40 3.70
CA MET A 352 1.24 15.54 3.90
C MET A 352 2.24 15.29 5.01
N ASN A 353 1.86 14.57 6.08
CA ASN A 353 2.80 14.15 7.13
C ASN A 353 3.87 13.23 6.55
N LEU A 354 3.50 12.26 5.71
CA LEU A 354 4.44 11.39 4.99
C LEU A 354 5.40 12.19 4.10
N ARG A 355 4.85 13.06 3.24
CA ARG A 355 5.62 13.86 2.31
C ARG A 355 6.64 14.74 3.03
N GLN A 356 6.23 15.43 4.08
CA GLN A 356 7.11 16.28 4.87
C GLN A 356 8.18 15.47 5.62
N ASN A 357 7.79 14.33 6.19
CA ASN A 357 8.73 13.46 6.91
C ASN A 357 9.79 12.85 5.99
N ALA A 358 9.39 12.35 4.81
CA ALA A 358 10.34 11.83 3.82
C ALA A 358 11.38 12.92 3.42
N THR A 359 10.92 14.16 3.21
CA THR A 359 11.79 15.30 2.91
C THR A 359 12.72 15.62 4.08
N ALA A 360 12.21 15.65 5.31
CA ALA A 360 13.01 15.93 6.50
C ALA A 360 14.11 14.86 6.72
N ARG A 361 13.78 13.58 6.55
CA ARG A 361 14.75 12.47 6.68
C ARG A 361 15.79 12.49 5.55
N ALA A 362 15.39 12.77 4.31
CA ALA A 362 16.32 12.94 3.19
C ALA A 362 17.33 14.05 3.50
N PHE A 363 16.85 15.17 4.03
CA PHE A 363 17.71 16.30 4.43
C PHE A 363 18.61 15.92 5.62
N ALA A 364 18.09 15.29 6.66
CA ALA A 364 18.86 14.83 7.82
C ALA A 364 19.99 13.88 7.40
N PHE A 365 19.68 12.92 6.52
CA PHE A 365 20.68 12.00 5.99
C PHE A 365 21.81 12.73 5.23
N LEU A 366 21.46 13.62 4.32
CA LEU A 366 22.45 14.35 3.52
C LEU A 366 23.35 15.25 4.38
N ASN A 367 22.85 15.79 5.49
CA ASN A 367 23.63 16.60 6.41
C ASN A 367 24.51 15.77 7.37
N SER A 368 24.10 14.54 7.71
CA SER A 368 24.89 13.65 8.57
C SER A 368 26.09 13.01 7.85
N ALA A 369 26.09 13.03 6.51
CA ALA A 369 27.15 12.49 5.67
C ALA A 369 28.25 13.53 5.31
N GLN A 370 28.08 14.78 5.76
CA GLN A 370 29.10 15.86 5.67
C GLN A 370 29.92 15.91 6.96
#